data_4871cf1218e2dc12f3111c718ccef714
#
_entry.id   4871cf1218e2dc12f3111c718ccef714
#
_cell.length_a   1.000
_cell.length_b   1.000
_cell.length_c   1.000
_cell.angle_alpha   90.00
_cell.angle_beta   90.00
_cell.angle_gamma   90.00
#
_symmetry.space_group_name_H-M   'P 1'
#
loop_
_entity.id
_entity.type
_entity.pdbx_description
1 polymer ?
#
loop_
_entity_poly.entity_id
_entity_poly.type
_entity_poly.pdbx_seq_one_letter_code
_entity_poly.pdbx_strand_id
1 'polypeptide(L)'
;VTEAAETDWLTVPDLVEMLGQSPSRIRRLIDDRHLLAARIDGVLKVPAVFLRDDEPLPELHGTANVLADAGFTDTEALEWMLAEEDSLGTSPIAALRAGRKAEVRRIAQALA
;
A
#
# COMPACT_ATOMS: atom_id res chain seq x y z
N VAL A 1 2.07 0.32 -22.23
CA VAL A 1 2.63 0.17 -20.89
C VAL A 1 1.52 0.21 -19.89
N THR A 2 1.51 -0.73 -19.00
CA THR A 2 0.51 -0.81 -17.97
C THR A 2 1.06 -0.28 -16.67
N GLU A 3 0.16 0.10 -15.77
CA GLU A 3 0.53 0.51 -14.43
C GLU A 3 1.37 -0.57 -13.75
N ALA A 4 0.99 -1.82 -13.91
CA ALA A 4 1.70 -2.92 -13.27
C ALA A 4 3.14 -3.02 -13.77
N ALA A 5 3.38 -2.72 -15.06
CA ALA A 5 4.72 -2.79 -15.62
C ALA A 5 5.61 -1.67 -15.07
N GLU A 6 4.99 -0.57 -14.63
CA GLU A 6 5.73 0.57 -14.11
C GLU A 6 5.86 0.55 -12.61
N THR A 7 5.20 -0.39 -11.94
CA THR A 7 5.27 -0.49 -10.49
C THR A 7 6.58 -1.14 -10.09
N ASP A 8 7.35 -0.43 -9.28
CA ASP A 8 8.55 -0.99 -8.69
C ASP A 8 8.14 -1.77 -7.44
N TRP A 9 8.62 -2.99 -7.35
CA TRP A 9 8.35 -3.86 -6.21
C TRP A 9 9.63 -4.05 -5.41
N LEU A 10 9.52 -3.90 -4.09
CA LEU A 10 10.65 -4.00 -3.18
C LEU A 10 10.52 -5.24 -2.33
N THR A 11 11.63 -5.97 -2.18
CA THR A 11 11.68 -7.14 -1.31
C THR A 11 11.96 -6.70 0.12
N VAL A 12 11.85 -7.63 1.08
CA VAL A 12 12.20 -7.32 2.47
C VAL A 12 13.66 -6.87 2.58
N PRO A 13 14.65 -7.54 1.96
CA PRO A 13 16.02 -7.03 1.98
C PRO A 13 16.17 -5.62 1.42
N ASP A 14 15.43 -5.30 0.34
CA ASP A 14 15.46 -3.95 -0.22
C ASP A 14 14.99 -2.92 0.80
N LEU A 15 13.93 -3.25 1.54
CA LEU A 15 13.36 -2.36 2.54
C LEU A 15 14.27 -2.22 3.76
N VAL A 16 14.95 -3.29 4.14
CA VAL A 16 15.93 -3.25 5.23
C VAL A 16 16.99 -2.21 4.90
N GLU A 17 17.49 -2.24 3.68
CA GLU A 17 18.53 -1.32 3.26
C GLU A 17 18.00 0.11 3.14
N MET A 18 16.82 0.27 2.54
CA MET A 18 16.25 1.58 2.30
C MET A 18 15.84 2.29 3.60
N LEU A 19 15.21 1.56 4.53
CA LEU A 19 14.69 2.14 5.76
C LEU A 19 15.70 2.09 6.91
N GLY A 20 16.77 1.32 6.77
CA GLY A 20 17.74 1.17 7.85
C GLY A 20 17.18 0.42 9.04
N GLN A 21 16.25 -0.52 8.81
CA GLN A 21 15.58 -1.28 9.85
C GLN A 21 15.87 -2.77 9.69
N SER A 22 15.68 -3.54 10.77
CA SER A 22 15.88 -4.99 10.73
C SER A 22 14.77 -5.67 9.94
N PRO A 23 15.02 -6.90 9.43
CA PRO A 23 13.96 -7.66 8.76
C PRO A 23 12.73 -7.85 9.63
N SER A 24 12.91 -8.08 10.93
CA SER A 24 11.78 -8.23 11.85
C SER A 24 10.94 -6.97 11.91
N ARG A 25 11.60 -5.81 11.93
CA ARG A 25 10.89 -4.53 11.96
C ARG A 25 10.11 -4.31 10.67
N ILE A 26 10.70 -4.66 9.52
CA ILE A 26 10.01 -4.53 8.23
C ILE A 26 8.77 -5.42 8.22
N ARG A 27 8.89 -6.66 8.70
CA ARG A 27 7.74 -7.55 8.75
C ARG A 27 6.65 -7.04 9.68
N ARG A 28 7.04 -6.41 10.78
CA ARG A 28 6.07 -5.80 11.70
C ARG A 28 5.32 -4.65 11.02
N LEU A 29 6.01 -3.83 10.23
CA LEU A 29 5.36 -2.76 9.48
C LEU A 29 4.29 -3.31 8.53
N ILE A 30 4.56 -4.46 7.92
CA ILE A 30 3.61 -5.12 7.04
C ILE A 30 2.46 -5.70 7.86
N ASP A 31 2.76 -6.38 8.97
CA ASP A 31 1.73 -6.98 9.82
C ASP A 31 0.79 -5.94 10.42
N ASP A 32 1.32 -4.77 10.75
CA ASP A 32 0.54 -3.68 11.35
C ASP A 32 -0.10 -2.79 10.29
N ARG A 33 0.01 -3.13 9.02
CA ARG A 33 -0.58 -2.42 7.88
C ARG A 33 -0.06 -1.00 7.68
N HIS A 34 1.17 -0.76 8.10
CA HIS A 34 1.88 0.47 7.70
C HIS A 34 2.39 0.33 6.27
N LEU A 35 2.56 -0.92 5.82
CA LEU A 35 2.87 -1.27 4.45
C LEU A 35 1.96 -2.44 4.06
N LEU A 36 1.58 -2.47 2.78
CA LEU A 36 0.84 -3.61 2.25
C LEU A 36 1.77 -4.37 1.32
N ALA A 37 1.69 -5.70 1.39
CA ALA A 37 2.58 -6.56 0.62
C ALA A 37 1.78 -7.68 -0.04
N ALA A 38 2.36 -8.24 -1.09
CA ALA A 38 1.81 -9.41 -1.77
C ALA A 38 2.96 -10.36 -2.10
N ARG A 39 2.64 -11.65 -2.23
CA ARG A 39 3.63 -12.62 -2.67
C ARG A 39 3.59 -12.67 -4.19
N ILE A 40 4.74 -12.42 -4.80
CA ILE A 40 4.90 -12.47 -6.25
C ILE A 40 5.98 -13.50 -6.51
N ASP A 41 5.62 -14.58 -7.20
CA ASP A 41 6.50 -15.72 -7.45
C ASP A 41 7.11 -16.24 -6.14
N GLY A 42 6.28 -16.29 -5.08
CA GLY A 42 6.70 -16.82 -3.80
C GLY A 42 7.50 -15.85 -2.93
N VAL A 43 7.75 -14.65 -3.41
CA VAL A 43 8.54 -13.65 -2.66
C VAL A 43 7.63 -12.52 -2.19
N LEU A 44 7.72 -12.18 -0.91
CA LEU A 44 6.95 -11.09 -0.33
C LEU A 44 7.52 -9.76 -0.81
N LYS A 45 6.68 -8.96 -1.44
CA LYS A 45 7.10 -7.68 -2.05
C LYS A 45 6.12 -6.57 -1.72
N VAL A 46 6.66 -5.36 -1.63
CA VAL A 46 5.89 -4.14 -1.33
C VAL A 46 6.07 -3.18 -2.50
N PRO A 47 4.97 -2.61 -3.04
CA PRO A 47 5.11 -1.58 -4.07
C PRO A 47 5.83 -0.34 -3.53
N ALA A 48 6.77 0.16 -4.30
CA ALA A 48 7.55 1.33 -3.89
C ALA A 48 6.67 2.58 -3.70
N VAL A 49 5.51 2.63 -4.37
CA VAL A 49 4.60 3.78 -4.24
C VAL A 49 4.00 3.91 -2.84
N PHE A 50 4.10 2.86 -2.00
CA PHE A 50 3.64 2.94 -0.62
C PHE A 50 4.64 3.63 0.29
N LEU A 51 5.76 4.10 -0.25
CA LEU A 51 6.80 4.78 0.51
C LEU A 51 6.98 6.20 -0.01
N ARG A 52 7.40 7.08 0.88
CA ARG A 52 7.76 8.47 0.56
C ARG A 52 8.98 8.81 1.40
N ASP A 53 10.03 9.30 0.74
CA ASP A 53 11.27 9.72 1.43
C ASP A 53 11.84 8.58 2.30
N ASP A 54 11.82 7.35 1.75
CA ASP A 54 12.36 6.16 2.41
C ASP A 54 11.62 5.81 3.71
N GLU A 55 10.33 6.14 3.78
CA GLU A 55 9.48 5.79 4.93
C GLU A 55 8.10 5.38 4.42
N PRO A 56 7.36 4.57 5.20
CA PRO A 56 5.99 4.26 4.83
C PRO A 56 5.16 5.53 4.70
N LEU A 57 4.30 5.57 3.69
CA LEU A 57 3.39 6.69 3.48
C LEU A 57 2.43 6.77 4.67
N PRO A 58 2.44 7.86 5.46
CA PRO A 58 1.64 7.91 6.70
C PRO A 58 0.14 7.70 6.47
N GLU A 59 -0.38 8.14 5.35
CA GLU A 59 -1.81 8.06 5.05
C GLU A 59 -2.27 6.64 4.75
N LEU A 60 -1.35 5.75 4.41
CA LEU A 60 -1.69 4.39 4.01
C LEU A 60 -2.30 3.58 5.16
N HIS A 61 -1.71 3.70 6.35
CA HIS A 61 -2.10 2.88 7.50
C HIS A 61 -3.60 3.00 7.81
N GLY A 62 -4.10 4.23 7.91
CA GLY A 62 -5.50 4.44 8.23
C GLY A 62 -6.44 3.88 7.16
N THR A 63 -6.11 4.07 5.90
CA THR A 63 -6.93 3.54 4.81
C THR A 63 -6.87 2.01 4.78
N ALA A 64 -5.70 1.43 5.00
CA ALA A 64 -5.54 -0.02 5.03
C ALA A 64 -6.40 -0.62 6.15
N ASN A 65 -6.48 0.03 7.31
CA ASN A 65 -7.31 -0.44 8.41
C ASN A 65 -8.80 -0.36 8.07
N VAL A 66 -9.23 0.70 7.37
CA VAL A 66 -10.62 0.81 6.92
C VAL A 66 -10.96 -0.35 5.99
N LEU A 67 -10.08 -0.67 5.06
CA LEU A 67 -10.31 -1.79 4.13
C LEU A 67 -10.35 -3.12 4.88
N ALA A 68 -9.47 -3.30 5.86
CA ALA A 68 -9.48 -4.53 6.67
C ALA A 68 -10.80 -4.68 7.43
N ASP A 69 -11.31 -3.58 7.99
CA ASP A 69 -12.59 -3.59 8.68
C ASP A 69 -13.74 -3.91 7.74
N ALA A 70 -13.59 -3.59 6.46
CA ALA A 70 -14.57 -3.90 5.44
C ALA A 70 -14.47 -5.35 4.94
N GLY A 71 -13.51 -6.12 5.45
CA GLY A 71 -13.33 -7.52 5.10
C GLY A 71 -12.27 -7.81 4.04
N PHE A 72 -11.51 -6.80 3.65
CA PHE A 72 -10.44 -6.99 2.67
C PHE A 72 -9.25 -7.72 3.30
N THR A 73 -8.70 -8.69 2.58
CA THR A 73 -7.40 -9.25 2.95
C THR A 73 -6.32 -8.23 2.59
N ASP A 74 -5.11 -8.43 3.10
CA ASP A 74 -4.01 -7.51 2.78
C ASP A 74 -3.73 -7.47 1.28
N THR A 75 -3.80 -8.62 0.60
CA THR A 75 -3.60 -8.68 -0.84
C THR A 75 -4.71 -7.94 -1.58
N GLU A 76 -5.96 -8.13 -1.15
CA GLU A 76 -7.10 -7.42 -1.76
C GLU A 76 -6.98 -5.92 -1.55
N ALA A 77 -6.57 -5.51 -0.36
CA ALA A 77 -6.37 -4.09 -0.06
C ALA A 77 -5.27 -3.49 -0.94
N LEU A 78 -4.18 -4.23 -1.12
CA LEU A 78 -3.08 -3.79 -1.99
C LEU A 78 -3.57 -3.62 -3.42
N GLU A 79 -4.32 -4.60 -3.92
CA GLU A 79 -4.86 -4.54 -5.28
C GLU A 79 -5.80 -3.36 -5.46
N TRP A 80 -6.66 -3.12 -4.48
CA TRP A 80 -7.57 -1.98 -4.52
C TRP A 80 -6.80 -0.65 -4.57
N MET A 81 -5.74 -0.55 -3.78
CA MET A 81 -4.94 0.67 -3.72
C MET A 81 -4.25 0.97 -5.05
N LEU A 82 -3.87 -0.06 -5.79
CA LEU A 82 -3.13 0.11 -7.04
C LEU A 82 -4.03 0.25 -8.27
N ALA A 83 -5.28 -0.17 -8.19
CA ALA A 83 -6.18 -0.13 -9.33
C ALA A 83 -6.81 1.24 -9.46
N GLU A 84 -7.13 1.63 -10.70
CA GLU A 84 -7.81 2.90 -10.92
C GLU A 84 -9.22 2.85 -10.33
N GLU A 85 -9.60 3.92 -9.65
CA GLU A 85 -10.92 4.07 -9.04
C GLU A 85 -11.64 5.23 -9.75
N ASP A 86 -12.76 4.91 -10.40
CA ASP A 86 -13.49 5.89 -11.23
C ASP A 86 -13.84 7.15 -10.46
N SER A 87 -14.25 6.99 -9.19
CA SER A 87 -14.66 8.12 -8.36
C SER A 87 -13.51 9.08 -8.06
N LEU A 88 -12.27 8.60 -8.18
CA LEU A 88 -11.08 9.42 -7.92
C LEU A 88 -10.43 9.92 -9.21
N GLY A 89 -10.69 9.25 -10.32
CA GLY A 89 -10.03 9.54 -11.58
C GLY A 89 -8.59 9.06 -11.62
N THR A 90 -8.15 8.29 -10.61
CA THR A 90 -6.80 7.75 -10.51
C THR A 90 -6.84 6.61 -9.49
N SER A 91 -5.69 5.98 -9.25
CA SER A 91 -5.64 4.94 -8.22
C SER A 91 -5.74 5.55 -6.83
N PRO A 92 -6.29 4.81 -5.86
CA PRO A 92 -6.33 5.30 -4.48
C PRO A 92 -4.96 5.68 -3.93
N ILE A 93 -3.91 4.90 -4.25
CA ILE A 93 -2.58 5.24 -3.74
C ILE A 93 -2.07 6.56 -4.33
N ALA A 94 -2.34 6.82 -5.61
CA ALA A 94 -1.95 8.08 -6.24
C ALA A 94 -2.70 9.25 -5.59
N ALA A 95 -3.98 9.05 -5.27
CA ALA A 95 -4.77 10.08 -4.61
C ALA A 95 -4.25 10.34 -3.20
N LEU A 96 -3.86 9.30 -2.45
CA LEU A 96 -3.26 9.48 -1.13
C LEU A 96 -1.97 10.29 -1.22
N ARG A 97 -1.13 9.97 -2.19
CA ARG A 97 0.14 10.68 -2.38
C ARG A 97 -0.08 12.14 -2.79
N ALA A 98 -1.23 12.43 -3.40
CA ALA A 98 -1.60 13.79 -3.79
C ALA A 98 -2.31 14.55 -2.67
N GLY A 99 -2.44 13.96 -1.49
CA GLY A 99 -3.05 14.63 -0.35
C GLY A 99 -4.56 14.50 -0.27
N ARG A 100 -5.16 13.60 -1.06
CA ARG A 100 -6.61 13.43 -1.11
C ARG A 100 -7.09 12.33 -0.15
N LYS A 101 -6.52 12.27 1.04
CA LYS A 101 -6.80 11.22 2.02
C LYS A 101 -8.29 11.11 2.37
N ALA A 102 -8.96 12.24 2.56
CA ALA A 102 -10.36 12.22 2.97
C ALA A 102 -11.25 11.58 1.91
N GLU A 103 -10.98 11.87 0.63
CA GLU A 103 -11.75 11.28 -0.46
C GLU A 103 -11.54 9.77 -0.52
N VAL A 104 -10.29 9.33 -0.41
CA VAL A 104 -9.95 7.90 -0.45
C VAL A 104 -10.63 7.16 0.70
N ARG A 105 -10.55 7.72 1.91
CA ARG A 105 -11.17 7.10 3.08
C ARG A 105 -12.68 7.00 2.95
N ARG A 106 -13.31 8.02 2.41
CA ARG A 106 -14.77 8.03 2.22
C ARG A 106 -15.18 6.88 1.30
N ILE A 107 -14.44 6.70 0.20
CA ILE A 107 -14.74 5.62 -0.74
C ILE A 107 -14.51 4.26 -0.08
N ALA A 108 -13.38 4.10 0.63
CA ALA A 108 -13.07 2.85 1.33
C ALA A 108 -14.15 2.51 2.36
N GLN A 109 -14.62 3.49 3.10
CA GLN A 109 -15.67 3.28 4.11
C GLN A 109 -16.97 2.84 3.48
N ALA A 110 -17.27 3.29 2.27
CA ALA A 110 -18.50 2.91 1.58
C ALA A 110 -18.46 1.45 1.11
N LEU A 111 -17.30 0.80 1.11
CA LEU A 111 -17.17 -0.61 0.73
C LEU A 111 -17.50 -1.56 1.88
N ALA A 112 -17.66 -1.05 3.08
CA ALA A 112 -17.97 -1.89 4.24
C ALA A 112 -19.39 -2.42 4.21
#